data_f67a57f9b20bf4ce6014100abc39782e
#
_entry.id   f67a57f9b20bf4ce6014100abc39782e
#
_cell.length_a   1.000
_cell.length_b   1.000
_cell.length_c   1.000
_cell.angle_alpha   90.00
_cell.angle_beta   90.00
_cell.angle_gamma   90.00
#
_symmetry.space_group_name_H-M   'P 1'
#
loop_
_entity.id
_entity.type
_entity.pdbx_description
1 polymer ?
#
loop_
_entity_poly.entity_id
_entity_poly.type
_entity_poly.pdbx_seq_one_letter_code
_entity_poly.pdbx_strand_id
1 'polypeptide(L)'
;IEAAEKKLDVSLVEQDSLVGGDQLAENNFDNSQIKNQLENLGIKIMTRTTAFGLYDNCVVGLLERVTDHISAPNVNIPRQRFWTIRAKHIIVGAGAIERHIAFNNNDIPGVMTVNASKHYLNRYGVLTGKRIAIATNNDSVYETAHQLSEAGANVTVLDSRTNFEIETNKNF
;
A
#
# COMPACT_ATOMS: atom_id res chain seq x y z
N ILE A 1 -8.71 -13.18 -7.73
CA ILE A 1 -8.99 -14.59 -7.40
C ILE A 1 -10.22 -15.06 -8.17
N GLU A 2 -11.42 -14.54 -7.91
CA GLU A 2 -12.68 -14.98 -8.55
C GLU A 2 -12.62 -15.06 -10.09
N ALA A 3 -11.96 -14.11 -10.74
CA ALA A 3 -11.83 -14.13 -12.19
C ALA A 3 -11.00 -15.34 -12.68
N ALA A 4 -9.93 -15.67 -11.98
CA ALA A 4 -9.09 -16.81 -12.29
C ALA A 4 -9.81 -18.15 -12.00
N GLU A 5 -10.58 -18.23 -10.92
CA GLU A 5 -11.45 -19.40 -10.62
C GLU A 5 -12.47 -19.65 -11.72
N LYS A 6 -12.93 -18.60 -12.40
CA LYS A 6 -13.78 -18.67 -13.60
C LYS A 6 -12.98 -18.96 -14.90
N LYS A 7 -11.70 -19.35 -14.78
CA LYS A 7 -10.81 -19.69 -15.91
C LYS A 7 -10.55 -18.54 -16.87
N LEU A 8 -10.60 -17.29 -16.38
CA LEU A 8 -10.17 -16.15 -17.15
C LEU A 8 -8.63 -16.02 -17.06
N ASP A 9 -8.00 -15.58 -18.13
CA ASP A 9 -6.58 -15.21 -18.15
C ASP A 9 -6.39 -13.89 -17.41
N VAL A 10 -5.71 -13.91 -16.27
CA VAL A 10 -5.57 -12.76 -15.37
C VAL A 10 -4.11 -12.40 -15.19
N SER A 11 -3.82 -11.11 -15.34
CA SER A 11 -2.52 -10.53 -14.95
C SER A 11 -2.74 -9.54 -13.82
N LEU A 12 -1.95 -9.66 -12.75
CA LEU A 12 -1.90 -8.73 -11.63
C LEU A 12 -0.68 -7.84 -11.78
N VAL A 13 -0.89 -6.54 -11.78
CA VAL A 13 0.19 -5.54 -11.84
C VAL A 13 0.31 -4.86 -10.49
N GLU A 14 1.50 -4.91 -9.90
CA GLU A 14 1.79 -4.36 -8.58
C GLU A 14 3.06 -3.51 -8.63
N GLN A 15 2.98 -2.27 -8.18
CA GLN A 15 4.14 -1.38 -8.19
C GLN A 15 5.17 -1.68 -7.10
N ASP A 16 4.74 -2.32 -6.01
CA ASP A 16 5.64 -2.77 -4.95
C ASP A 16 6.39 -4.05 -5.36
N SER A 17 7.36 -4.42 -4.58
CA SER A 17 8.07 -5.70 -4.68
C SER A 17 7.25 -6.89 -4.20
N LEU A 18 6.24 -6.64 -3.39
CA LEU A 18 5.34 -7.62 -2.80
C LEU A 18 3.90 -7.29 -3.18
N VAL A 19 3.06 -8.30 -3.32
CA VAL A 19 1.63 -8.13 -3.51
C VAL A 19 0.95 -7.88 -2.17
N GLY A 20 -0.10 -7.04 -2.15
CA GLY A 20 -0.90 -6.81 -0.94
C GLY A 20 -1.24 -5.35 -0.68
N GLY A 21 -0.50 -4.40 -1.26
CA GLY A 21 -0.75 -2.97 -1.06
C GLY A 21 -0.72 -2.59 0.43
N ASP A 22 -1.74 -1.89 0.91
CA ASP A 22 -1.85 -1.46 2.31
C ASP A 22 -1.93 -2.62 3.31
N GLN A 23 -2.37 -3.80 2.88
CA GLN A 23 -2.38 -5.00 3.74
C GLN A 23 -0.98 -5.45 4.16
N LEU A 24 0.07 -5.06 3.43
CA LEU A 24 1.46 -5.29 3.84
C LEU A 24 1.83 -4.59 5.17
N ALA A 25 1.04 -3.63 5.59
CA ALA A 25 1.17 -2.96 6.88
C ALA A 25 0.20 -3.49 7.95
N GLU A 26 -0.54 -4.58 7.69
CA GLU A 26 -1.36 -5.24 8.69
C GLU A 26 -0.55 -6.31 9.44
N ASN A 27 -0.75 -6.41 10.77
CA ASN A 27 0.05 -7.29 11.64
C ASN A 27 -0.02 -8.79 11.30
N ASN A 28 -1.11 -9.23 10.66
CA ASN A 28 -1.37 -10.66 10.40
C ASN A 28 -1.39 -10.99 8.90
N PHE A 29 -0.87 -10.13 8.04
CA PHE A 29 -0.88 -10.36 6.60
C PHE A 29 0.29 -11.25 6.17
N ASP A 30 -0.01 -12.44 5.68
CA ASP A 30 0.98 -13.35 5.09
C ASP A 30 1.04 -13.20 3.57
N ASN A 31 2.01 -12.41 3.11
CA ASN A 31 2.25 -12.20 1.68
C ASN A 31 2.58 -13.51 0.95
N SER A 32 3.28 -14.44 1.60
CA SER A 32 3.67 -15.72 0.99
C SER A 32 2.46 -16.58 0.68
N GLN A 33 1.47 -16.61 1.58
CA GLN A 33 0.23 -17.34 1.39
C GLN A 33 -0.56 -16.78 0.20
N ILE A 34 -0.74 -15.47 0.14
CA ILE A 34 -1.46 -14.81 -0.96
C ILE A 34 -0.74 -15.04 -2.29
N LYS A 35 0.58 -14.86 -2.33
CA LYS A 35 1.37 -15.10 -3.54
C LYS A 35 1.20 -16.53 -4.05
N ASN A 36 1.34 -17.53 -3.17
CA ASN A 36 1.16 -18.92 -3.53
C ASN A 36 -0.25 -19.20 -4.06
N GLN A 37 -1.27 -18.62 -3.46
CA GLN A 37 -2.66 -18.75 -3.92
C GLN A 37 -2.83 -18.18 -5.33
N LEU A 38 -2.28 -17.00 -5.60
CA LEU A 38 -2.35 -16.38 -6.93
C LEU A 38 -1.60 -17.22 -8.00
N GLU A 39 -0.42 -17.73 -7.67
CA GLU A 39 0.39 -18.58 -8.55
C GLU A 39 -0.32 -19.92 -8.85
N ASN A 40 -0.93 -20.55 -7.85
CA ASN A 40 -1.71 -21.77 -8.02
C ASN A 40 -2.93 -21.61 -8.93
N LEU A 41 -3.50 -20.41 -8.98
CA LEU A 41 -4.58 -20.04 -9.89
C LEU A 41 -4.09 -19.67 -11.30
N GLY A 42 -2.78 -19.73 -11.55
CA GLY A 42 -2.18 -19.37 -12.83
C GLY A 42 -2.17 -17.87 -13.14
N ILE A 43 -2.34 -17.03 -12.12
CA ILE A 43 -2.32 -15.57 -12.30
C ILE A 43 -0.88 -15.12 -12.56
N LYS A 44 -0.69 -14.38 -13.66
CA LYS A 44 0.59 -13.76 -13.95
C LYS A 44 0.80 -12.54 -13.05
N ILE A 45 1.74 -12.62 -12.13
CA ILE A 45 2.08 -11.54 -11.19
C ILE A 45 3.25 -10.73 -11.76
N MET A 46 3.06 -9.41 -11.88
CA MET A 46 4.06 -8.44 -12.34
C MET A 46 4.31 -7.45 -11.19
N THR A 47 5.21 -7.79 -10.28
CA THR A 47 5.66 -6.89 -9.21
C THR A 47 6.65 -5.85 -9.74
N ARG A 48 6.93 -4.80 -8.97
CA ARG A 48 7.79 -3.67 -9.35
C ARG A 48 7.37 -3.01 -10.66
N THR A 49 6.08 -3.12 -11.00
CA THR A 49 5.52 -2.70 -12.28
C THR A 49 4.45 -1.65 -12.05
N THR A 50 4.66 -0.47 -12.56
CA THR A 50 3.72 0.65 -12.41
C THR A 50 2.87 0.80 -13.67
N ALA A 51 1.55 0.80 -13.54
CA ALA A 51 0.64 1.21 -14.59
C ALA A 51 0.61 2.75 -14.63
N PHE A 52 1.16 3.33 -15.68
CA PHE A 52 1.28 4.79 -15.81
C PHE A 52 0.24 5.41 -16.75
N GLY A 53 -0.50 4.60 -17.50
CA GLY A 53 -1.52 5.12 -18.42
C GLY A 53 -2.53 4.07 -18.83
N LEU A 54 -3.78 4.52 -18.93
CA LEU A 54 -4.90 3.80 -19.52
C LEU A 54 -5.31 4.54 -20.80
N TYR A 55 -5.40 3.79 -21.87
CA TYR A 55 -5.66 4.32 -23.20
C TYR A 55 -6.89 3.65 -23.82
N ASP A 56 -7.36 4.18 -24.93
CA ASP A 56 -8.49 3.63 -25.66
C ASP A 56 -8.31 2.14 -25.99
N ASN A 57 -9.43 1.44 -26.16
CA ASN A 57 -9.49 0.00 -26.46
C ASN A 57 -8.82 -0.89 -25.38
N CYS A 58 -8.93 -0.50 -24.11
CA CYS A 58 -8.38 -1.22 -22.97
C CYS A 58 -6.87 -1.49 -23.11
N VAL A 59 -6.14 -0.51 -23.59
CA VAL A 59 -4.68 -0.55 -23.63
C VAL A 59 -4.11 0.05 -22.35
N VAL A 60 -3.16 -0.64 -21.72
CA VAL A 60 -2.45 -0.21 -20.52
C VAL A 60 -0.97 -0.09 -20.81
N GLY A 61 -0.38 1.05 -20.47
CA GLY A 61 1.06 1.25 -20.46
C GLY A 61 1.63 0.92 -19.08
N LEU A 62 2.64 0.05 -19.04
CA LEU A 62 3.30 -0.36 -17.80
C LEU A 62 4.81 -0.13 -17.88
N LEU A 63 5.39 0.25 -16.74
CA LEU A 63 6.84 0.34 -16.57
C LEU A 63 7.29 -0.65 -15.49
N GLU A 64 8.00 -1.68 -15.89
CA GLU A 64 8.61 -2.67 -15.01
C GLU A 64 10.04 -2.23 -14.63
N ARG A 65 10.36 -2.20 -13.34
CA ARG A 65 11.72 -1.99 -12.82
C ARG A 65 12.41 -3.33 -12.67
N VAL A 66 13.19 -3.73 -13.70
CA VAL A 66 13.78 -5.07 -13.79
C VAL A 66 15.02 -5.18 -12.91
N THR A 67 15.95 -4.22 -13.00
CA THR A 67 17.23 -4.27 -12.25
C THR A 67 17.52 -3.00 -11.46
N ASP A 68 16.63 -2.00 -11.42
CA ASP A 68 16.83 -0.75 -10.68
C ASP A 68 17.11 -0.95 -9.18
N HIS A 69 16.67 -2.06 -8.61
CA HIS A 69 16.81 -2.42 -7.20
C HIS A 69 18.04 -3.30 -6.92
N ILE A 70 18.84 -3.61 -7.93
CA ILE A 70 20.01 -4.49 -7.83
C ILE A 70 21.27 -3.63 -7.88
N SER A 71 22.12 -3.76 -6.87
CA SER A 71 23.35 -2.95 -6.75
C SER A 71 24.40 -3.28 -7.84
N ALA A 72 24.44 -4.53 -8.31
CA ALA A 72 25.36 -4.99 -9.36
C ALA A 72 24.58 -5.82 -10.41
N PRO A 73 23.79 -5.17 -11.27
CA PRO A 73 22.99 -5.86 -12.26
C PRO A 73 23.84 -6.43 -13.39
N ASN A 74 23.37 -7.55 -13.98
CA ASN A 74 23.97 -8.07 -15.21
C ASN A 74 23.76 -7.07 -16.36
N VAL A 75 24.84 -6.70 -17.03
CA VAL A 75 24.86 -5.70 -18.13
C VAL A 75 23.96 -6.08 -19.32
N ASN A 76 23.64 -7.35 -19.50
CA ASN A 76 22.79 -7.85 -20.58
C ASN A 76 21.28 -7.82 -20.21
N ILE A 77 20.92 -7.45 -18.98
CA ILE A 77 19.53 -7.35 -18.54
C ILE A 77 19.13 -5.87 -18.54
N PRO A 78 17.99 -5.50 -19.14
CA PRO A 78 17.57 -4.13 -19.18
C PRO A 78 17.28 -3.62 -17.76
N ARG A 79 17.55 -2.35 -17.53
CA ARG A 79 17.27 -1.68 -16.27
C ARG A 79 15.75 -1.58 -16.01
N GLN A 80 15.02 -1.24 -17.07
CA GLN A 80 13.57 -1.10 -17.08
C GLN A 80 13.00 -1.71 -18.35
N ARG A 81 11.73 -2.11 -18.28
CA ARG A 81 11.01 -2.65 -19.43
C ARG A 81 9.67 -1.98 -19.57
N PHE A 82 9.38 -1.51 -20.76
CA PHE A 82 8.07 -1.03 -21.14
C PHE A 82 7.20 -2.19 -21.61
N TRP A 83 5.95 -2.20 -21.13
CA TRP A 83 4.93 -3.11 -21.60
C TRP A 83 3.75 -2.32 -22.13
N THR A 84 3.20 -2.76 -23.24
CA THR A 84 1.89 -2.34 -23.74
C THR A 84 1.00 -3.56 -23.72
N ILE A 85 0.02 -3.55 -22.82
CA ILE A 85 -0.91 -4.66 -22.67
C ILE A 85 -2.29 -4.22 -23.16
N ARG A 86 -2.91 -5.06 -24.01
CA ARG A 86 -4.31 -4.92 -24.39
C ARG A 86 -5.12 -5.98 -23.66
N ALA A 87 -6.07 -5.55 -22.83
CA ALA A 87 -6.94 -6.43 -22.08
C ALA A 87 -8.37 -6.38 -22.60
N LYS A 88 -9.20 -7.37 -22.30
CA LYS A 88 -10.65 -7.30 -22.52
C LYS A 88 -11.33 -6.45 -21.45
N HIS A 89 -10.84 -6.55 -20.21
CA HIS A 89 -11.33 -5.81 -19.06
C HIS A 89 -10.15 -5.37 -18.21
N ILE A 90 -10.27 -4.20 -17.61
CA ILE A 90 -9.29 -3.65 -16.67
C ILE A 90 -10.01 -3.37 -15.36
N ILE A 91 -9.44 -3.89 -14.26
CA ILE A 91 -9.90 -3.61 -12.91
C ILE A 91 -8.82 -2.76 -12.25
N VAL A 92 -9.18 -1.57 -11.80
CA VAL A 92 -8.27 -0.66 -11.11
C VAL A 92 -8.50 -0.81 -9.60
N GLY A 93 -7.57 -1.47 -8.92
CA GLY A 93 -7.56 -1.65 -7.47
C GLY A 93 -6.39 -0.90 -6.82
N ALA A 94 -6.16 0.36 -7.23
CA ALA A 94 -4.98 1.12 -6.84
C ALA A 94 -5.04 1.71 -5.42
N GLY A 95 -6.11 1.43 -4.66
CA GLY A 95 -6.30 1.93 -3.31
C GLY A 95 -6.55 3.44 -3.24
N ALA A 96 -6.26 4.03 -2.10
CA ALA A 96 -6.39 5.45 -1.83
C ALA A 96 -5.13 5.97 -1.13
N ILE A 97 -4.83 7.23 -1.36
CA ILE A 97 -3.73 7.94 -0.71
C ILE A 97 -4.33 8.95 0.28
N GLU A 98 -3.85 8.93 1.53
CA GLU A 98 -4.22 9.93 2.52
C GLU A 98 -3.83 11.33 2.04
N ARG A 99 -4.75 12.27 2.21
CA ARG A 99 -4.51 13.68 1.96
C ARG A 99 -4.09 14.37 3.25
N HIS A 100 -2.95 15.04 3.24
CA HIS A 100 -2.52 15.87 4.36
C HIS A 100 -3.53 16.96 4.68
N ILE A 101 -3.82 17.15 5.97
CA ILE A 101 -4.52 18.32 6.47
C ILE A 101 -3.56 19.51 6.38
N ALA A 102 -4.01 20.61 5.80
CA ALA A 102 -3.21 21.83 5.69
C ALA A 102 -3.21 22.58 7.03
N PHE A 103 -2.03 22.80 7.58
CA PHE A 103 -1.80 23.62 8.76
C PHE A 103 -0.43 24.29 8.67
N ASN A 104 -0.15 25.27 9.53
CA ASN A 104 1.10 25.98 9.51
C ASN A 104 2.29 25.03 9.85
N ASN A 105 3.37 25.08 9.07
CA ASN A 105 4.56 24.21 9.19
C ASN A 105 4.27 22.71 8.94
N ASN A 106 3.27 22.37 8.11
CA ASN A 106 2.99 20.97 7.76
C ASN A 106 4.07 20.32 6.86
N ASP A 107 5.07 21.08 6.45
CA ASP A 107 6.20 20.68 5.59
C ASP A 107 7.50 20.42 6.37
N ILE A 108 7.49 20.55 7.70
CA ILE A 108 8.70 20.27 8.50
C ILE A 108 8.93 18.77 8.67
N PRO A 109 10.20 18.34 8.87
CA PRO A 109 10.53 16.96 9.19
C PRO A 109 9.77 16.44 10.41
N GLY A 110 9.20 15.23 10.29
CA GLY A 110 8.38 14.61 11.35
C GLY A 110 6.87 14.75 11.13
N VAL A 111 6.44 15.59 10.18
CA VAL A 111 5.04 15.62 9.72
C VAL A 111 4.86 14.61 8.59
N MET A 112 3.95 13.67 8.77
CA MET A 112 3.65 12.62 7.79
C MET A 112 2.20 12.16 7.91
N THR A 113 1.72 11.41 6.93
CA THR A 113 0.41 10.77 7.00
C THR A 113 0.41 9.63 8.03
N VAL A 114 -0.74 9.32 8.60
CA VAL A 114 -0.88 8.23 9.57
C VAL A 114 -0.58 6.89 8.92
N ASN A 115 -1.00 6.70 7.66
CA ASN A 115 -0.70 5.49 6.92
C ASN A 115 0.81 5.29 6.70
N ALA A 116 1.56 6.36 6.45
CA ALA A 116 3.02 6.27 6.38
C ALA A 116 3.62 5.80 7.72
N SER A 117 3.14 6.32 8.86
CA SER A 117 3.59 5.89 10.19
C SER A 117 3.25 4.41 10.46
N LYS A 118 2.05 3.95 10.05
CA LYS A 118 1.64 2.54 10.10
C LYS A 118 2.60 1.64 9.31
N HIS A 119 2.93 2.03 8.08
CA HIS A 119 3.89 1.29 7.26
C HIS A 119 5.29 1.24 7.88
N TYR A 120 5.78 2.35 8.46
CA TYR A 120 7.05 2.35 9.16
C TYR A 120 7.05 1.37 10.32
N LEU A 121 6.00 1.35 11.14
CA LEU A 121 5.89 0.47 12.29
C LEU A 121 5.75 -1.00 11.85
N ASN A 122 4.71 -1.32 11.09
CA ASN A 122 4.30 -2.71 10.88
C ASN A 122 5.12 -3.43 9.80
N ARG A 123 5.59 -2.70 8.79
CA ARG A 123 6.37 -3.29 7.71
C ARG A 123 7.88 -3.25 7.96
N TYR A 124 8.36 -2.21 8.63
CA TYR A 124 9.79 -1.99 8.81
C TYR A 124 10.26 -2.04 10.27
N GLY A 125 9.35 -2.19 11.23
CA GLY A 125 9.68 -2.23 12.66
C GLY A 125 10.21 -0.90 13.20
N VAL A 126 9.85 0.22 12.56
CA VAL A 126 10.37 1.54 12.91
C VAL A 126 9.29 2.39 13.55
N LEU A 127 9.49 2.73 14.83
CA LEU A 127 8.64 3.69 15.52
C LEU A 127 9.02 5.12 15.09
N THR A 128 8.08 5.85 14.50
CA THR A 128 8.31 7.18 13.89
C THR A 128 8.53 8.30 14.90
N GLY A 129 8.24 8.05 16.18
CA GLY A 129 8.51 9.00 17.27
C GLY A 129 8.08 8.46 18.63
N LYS A 130 8.65 9.00 19.72
CA LYS A 130 8.25 8.66 21.10
C LYS A 130 7.03 9.47 21.57
N ARG A 131 6.79 10.63 20.99
CA ARG A 131 5.62 11.49 21.26
C ARG A 131 5.00 11.82 19.92
N ILE A 132 3.77 11.37 19.70
CA ILE A 132 3.08 11.47 18.43
C ILE A 132 1.75 12.18 18.64
N ALA A 133 1.49 13.22 17.86
CA ALA A 133 0.18 13.85 17.77
C ALA A 133 -0.44 13.49 16.42
N ILE A 134 -1.65 12.94 16.43
CA ILE A 134 -2.41 12.57 15.24
C ILE A 134 -3.59 13.53 15.13
N ALA A 135 -3.68 14.28 14.02
CA ALA A 135 -4.86 15.07 13.69
C ALA A 135 -5.72 14.32 12.68
N THR A 136 -7.02 14.21 12.94
CA THR A 136 -7.95 13.45 12.10
C THR A 136 -9.32 14.10 12.00
N ASN A 137 -10.09 13.64 11.02
CA ASN A 137 -11.52 13.92 10.84
C ASN A 137 -12.35 12.66 10.59
N ASN A 138 -11.77 11.47 10.84
CA ASN A 138 -12.42 10.17 10.62
C ASN A 138 -11.81 9.08 11.52
N ASP A 139 -12.38 7.87 11.48
CA ASP A 139 -12.03 6.80 12.41
C ASP A 139 -10.80 5.97 11.98
N SER A 140 -10.32 6.12 10.75
CA SER A 140 -9.27 5.26 10.19
C SER A 140 -7.95 5.29 10.97
N VAL A 141 -7.72 6.31 11.80
CA VAL A 141 -6.46 6.51 12.52
C VAL A 141 -6.37 5.78 13.86
N TYR A 142 -7.51 5.42 14.46
CA TYR A 142 -7.53 4.94 15.86
C TYR A 142 -6.80 3.61 16.03
N GLU A 143 -6.96 2.68 15.09
CA GLU A 143 -6.21 1.42 15.13
C GLU A 143 -4.69 1.66 15.06
N THR A 144 -4.26 2.54 14.16
CA THR A 144 -2.83 2.90 14.07
C THR A 144 -2.34 3.63 15.31
N ALA A 145 -3.15 4.50 15.91
CA ALA A 145 -2.82 5.18 17.17
C ALA A 145 -2.59 4.17 18.30
N HIS A 146 -3.44 3.13 18.37
CA HIS A 146 -3.29 2.05 19.33
C HIS A 146 -1.99 1.26 19.10
N GLN A 147 -1.73 0.83 17.86
CA GLN A 147 -0.50 0.10 17.50
C GLN A 147 0.77 0.90 17.83
N LEU A 148 0.77 2.21 17.56
CA LEU A 148 1.89 3.09 17.92
C LEU A 148 2.07 3.19 19.44
N SER A 149 0.97 3.23 20.20
CA SER A 149 1.00 3.25 21.67
C SER A 149 1.53 1.93 22.23
N GLU A 150 1.10 0.79 21.72
CA GLU A 150 1.62 -0.54 22.09
C GLU A 150 3.12 -0.68 21.79
N ALA A 151 3.58 -0.04 20.70
CA ALA A 151 5.00 0.02 20.35
C ALA A 151 5.82 0.97 21.23
N GLY A 152 5.20 1.63 22.21
CA GLY A 152 5.87 2.45 23.21
C GLY A 152 5.86 3.96 22.93
N ALA A 153 5.03 4.44 22.00
CA ALA A 153 4.84 5.87 21.82
C ALA A 153 3.80 6.44 22.80
N ASN A 154 3.99 7.70 23.20
CA ASN A 154 2.93 8.49 23.81
C ASN A 154 2.13 9.15 22.70
N VAL A 155 0.90 8.68 22.47
CA VAL A 155 0.07 9.11 21.34
C VAL A 155 -1.08 9.99 21.83
N THR A 156 -1.27 11.13 21.18
CA THR A 156 -2.42 12.03 21.38
C THR A 156 -3.18 12.15 20.08
N VAL A 157 -4.49 11.87 20.09
CA VAL A 157 -5.36 12.03 18.92
C VAL A 157 -6.16 13.31 19.08
N LEU A 158 -6.13 14.14 18.04
CA LEU A 158 -6.89 15.39 17.90
C LEU A 158 -7.94 15.16 16.81
N ASP A 159 -9.17 14.80 17.20
CA ASP A 159 -10.27 14.63 16.27
C ASP A 159 -11.02 15.97 16.09
N SER A 160 -11.17 16.40 14.86
CA SER A 160 -11.82 17.68 14.53
C SER A 160 -13.36 17.61 14.56
N ARG A 161 -13.93 16.42 14.70
CA ARG A 161 -15.38 16.24 14.77
C ARG A 161 -15.91 16.60 16.16
N THR A 162 -17.08 17.24 16.22
CA THR A 162 -17.72 17.63 17.48
C THR A 162 -18.59 16.54 18.11
N ASN A 163 -19.15 15.66 17.28
CA ASN A 163 -19.97 14.52 17.69
C ASN A 163 -19.48 13.28 16.95
N PHE A 164 -18.61 12.53 17.58
CA PHE A 164 -18.17 11.24 17.07
C PHE A 164 -18.41 10.16 18.12
N GLU A 165 -19.01 9.08 17.69
CA GLU A 165 -19.02 7.83 18.43
C GLU A 165 -17.85 7.00 17.93
N ILE A 166 -16.91 6.71 18.81
CA ILE A 166 -15.88 5.71 18.49
C ILE A 166 -16.61 4.37 18.49
N GLU A 167 -16.75 3.73 17.34
CA GLU A 167 -17.22 2.35 17.28
C GLU A 167 -16.18 1.45 17.98
N THR A 168 -16.30 1.36 19.29
CA THR A 168 -15.48 0.49 20.15
C THR A 168 -15.91 -0.99 20.02
N ASN A 169 -16.23 -1.44 18.82
CA ASN A 169 -16.60 -2.83 18.56
C ASN A 169 -15.40 -3.79 18.40
N LYS A 170 -14.23 -3.35 18.81
CA LYS A 170 -13.10 -4.25 19.07
C LYS A 170 -12.62 -3.99 20.49
N ASN A 171 -12.73 -4.99 21.34
CA ASN A 171 -12.15 -4.98 22.69
C ASN A 171 -10.68 -4.55 22.59
N PHE A 172 -10.40 -3.35 23.06
CA PHE A 172 -9.06 -2.85 23.29
C PHE A 172 -8.57 -3.39 24.62
#